data_d25528964e86189e9d3e07feb4c61210
#
_entry.id   d25528964e86189e9d3e07feb4c61210
#
_cell.length_a   1.000
_cell.length_b   1.000
_cell.length_c   1.000
_cell.angle_alpha   90.00
_cell.angle_beta   90.00
_cell.angle_gamma   90.00
#
_symmetry.space_group_name_H-M   'P 1'
#
loop_
_entity.id
_entity.type
_entity.pdbx_description
1 polymer ?
#
loop_
_entity_poly.entity_id
_entity_poly.type
_entity_poly.pdbx_seq_one_letter_code
_entity_poly.pdbx_strand_id
1 'polypeptide(L)'
;MGADPNTSLTSTTSPTSTSRDPGTVLVTGGASGLGRAVVKAVRGAGGRALALDRVPVDGVPHEVVDLSDTRAAEDAVRRVVDGAGGTLDAVVTAAGWDVPAPLGALDGATWDKIVGVNLLGTAATVRAALPYLERSHGTVLTVGSTLSLKGVGDATAYCASKFGVVGFTEALQAELRGRVGVTLLIPGGMSTAFFDERDPQYKPGPDALLNDPANVAATILFALTQPPGCEIKELRVMHGSEPSYP
;
A
#
# COMPACT_ATOMS: atom_id res chain seq x y z
N MET A 1 60.83 5.20 -29.17
CA MET A 1 59.49 5.58 -29.70
C MET A 1 58.47 5.12 -28.68
N GLY A 2 58.08 6.07 -27.83
CA GLY A 2 57.14 5.81 -26.77
C GLY A 2 55.71 5.85 -27.27
N ALA A 3 54.93 4.93 -26.81
CA ALA A 3 53.46 4.97 -26.94
C ALA A 3 52.88 5.49 -25.63
N ASP A 4 52.14 6.55 -25.74
CA ASP A 4 51.45 7.25 -24.63
C ASP A 4 50.19 6.48 -24.21
N PRO A 5 50.03 6.05 -22.95
CA PRO A 5 48.79 5.43 -22.48
C PRO A 5 48.00 6.44 -21.67
N ASN A 6 47.40 7.44 -22.29
CA ASN A 6 46.48 8.33 -21.60
C ASN A 6 45.22 8.60 -22.44
N THR A 7 44.37 7.59 -22.53
CA THR A 7 42.98 7.79 -23.00
C THR A 7 42.11 7.93 -21.80
N SER A 8 41.82 9.17 -21.41
CA SER A 8 40.92 9.54 -20.34
C SER A 8 39.48 9.11 -20.63
N LEU A 9 39.00 8.14 -19.87
CA LEU A 9 37.57 7.85 -19.78
C LEU A 9 36.89 8.91 -18.87
N THR A 10 36.59 10.06 -19.45
CA THR A 10 35.69 11.04 -18.82
C THR A 10 34.30 10.85 -19.38
N SER A 11 33.55 9.87 -18.88
CA SER A 11 32.09 9.85 -18.97
C SER A 11 31.55 10.13 -17.59
N THR A 12 31.52 11.40 -17.18
CA THR A 12 30.73 11.87 -16.04
C THR A 12 29.31 12.10 -16.51
N THR A 13 28.53 11.06 -16.69
CA THR A 13 27.08 11.16 -16.65
C THR A 13 26.70 11.26 -15.17
N SER A 14 26.49 12.46 -14.68
CA SER A 14 25.80 12.68 -13.41
C SER A 14 24.46 11.92 -13.46
N PRO A 15 24.10 11.14 -12.44
CA PRO A 15 22.80 10.56 -12.37
C PRO A 15 21.78 11.70 -12.25
N THR A 16 21.09 12.03 -13.30
CA THR A 16 19.89 12.85 -13.25
C THR A 16 18.84 12.03 -12.50
N SER A 17 18.76 12.22 -11.19
CA SER A 17 17.63 11.78 -10.38
C SER A 17 16.41 12.62 -10.78
N THR A 18 15.79 12.28 -11.90
CA THR A 18 14.46 12.76 -12.21
C THR A 18 13.49 11.84 -11.53
N SER A 19 13.06 12.20 -10.31
CA SER A 19 11.88 11.58 -9.71
C SER A 19 10.73 11.77 -10.69
N ARG A 20 10.11 10.64 -11.08
CA ARG A 20 8.96 10.64 -11.98
C ARG A 20 7.75 11.21 -11.24
N ASP A 21 6.87 11.93 -11.94
CA ASP A 21 5.53 12.26 -11.47
C ASP A 21 4.81 10.92 -11.09
N PRO A 22 4.17 10.84 -9.91
CA PRO A 22 3.44 9.63 -9.51
C PRO A 22 2.23 9.32 -10.42
N GLY A 23 1.82 10.24 -11.29
CA GLY A 23 0.69 10.06 -12.19
C GLY A 23 -0.65 9.99 -11.46
N THR A 24 -1.57 9.17 -11.98
CA THR A 24 -2.87 8.89 -11.36
C THR A 24 -2.75 7.67 -10.44
N VAL A 25 -3.00 7.87 -9.15
CA VAL A 25 -2.84 6.84 -8.10
C VAL A 25 -4.16 6.57 -7.41
N LEU A 26 -4.63 5.33 -7.45
CA LEU A 26 -5.79 4.88 -6.67
C LEU A 26 -5.34 4.41 -5.28
N VAL A 27 -6.01 4.92 -4.24
CA VAL A 27 -5.69 4.60 -2.84
C VAL A 27 -6.93 4.04 -2.15
N THR A 28 -6.85 2.84 -1.59
CA THR A 28 -7.91 2.35 -0.70
C THR A 28 -7.69 2.79 0.73
N GLY A 29 -8.76 3.06 1.49
CA GLY A 29 -8.67 3.62 2.83
C GLY A 29 -8.27 5.10 2.83
N GLY A 30 -8.65 5.85 1.77
CA GLY A 30 -8.21 7.23 1.55
C GLY A 30 -8.70 8.28 2.55
N ALA A 31 -9.75 7.97 3.32
CA ALA A 31 -10.34 8.91 4.27
C ALA A 31 -9.53 9.07 5.58
N SER A 32 -8.68 8.10 5.94
CA SER A 32 -7.99 8.12 7.23
C SER A 32 -6.58 7.52 7.18
N GLY A 33 -5.84 7.63 8.28
CA GLY A 33 -4.57 6.93 8.52
C GLY A 33 -3.56 7.03 7.37
N LEU A 34 -2.99 5.88 7.02
CA LEU A 34 -1.99 5.78 5.96
C LEU A 34 -2.56 6.18 4.59
N GLY A 35 -3.78 5.71 4.25
CA GLY A 35 -4.38 6.02 2.96
C GLY A 35 -4.54 7.53 2.74
N ARG A 36 -5.03 8.25 3.75
CA ARG A 36 -5.11 9.72 3.71
C ARG A 36 -3.74 10.38 3.58
N ALA A 37 -2.73 9.86 4.25
CA ALA A 37 -1.37 10.38 4.12
C ALA A 37 -0.81 10.17 2.71
N VAL A 38 -1.08 9.01 2.09
CA VAL A 38 -0.71 8.72 0.69
C VAL A 38 -1.44 9.66 -0.29
N VAL A 39 -2.75 9.85 -0.13
CA VAL A 39 -3.52 10.81 -0.94
C VAL A 39 -2.90 12.20 -0.89
N LYS A 40 -2.51 12.67 0.31
CA LYS A 40 -1.83 13.98 0.48
C LYS A 40 -0.45 13.99 -0.19
N ALA A 41 0.35 12.94 -0.02
CA ALA A 41 1.69 12.85 -0.58
C ALA A 41 1.65 12.85 -2.12
N VAL A 42 0.77 12.07 -2.74
CA VAL A 42 0.58 12.03 -4.19
C VAL A 42 0.20 13.40 -4.73
N ARG A 43 -0.78 14.06 -4.12
CA ARG A 43 -1.20 15.42 -4.53
C ARG A 43 -0.09 16.44 -4.34
N GLY A 44 0.63 16.37 -3.24
CA GLY A 44 1.77 17.26 -2.95
C GLY A 44 2.92 17.12 -3.94
N ALA A 45 3.06 15.96 -4.57
CA ALA A 45 4.04 15.67 -5.61
C ALA A 45 3.54 15.98 -7.04
N GLY A 46 2.36 16.58 -7.20
CA GLY A 46 1.79 16.93 -8.50
C GLY A 46 0.94 15.84 -9.14
N GLY A 47 0.86 14.65 -8.53
CA GLY A 47 0.05 13.55 -9.04
C GLY A 47 -1.45 13.71 -8.76
N ARG A 48 -2.25 12.89 -9.40
CA ARG A 48 -3.70 12.81 -9.22
C ARG A 48 -4.06 11.62 -8.33
N ALA A 49 -4.63 11.90 -7.16
CA ALA A 49 -5.13 10.84 -6.28
C ALA A 49 -6.60 10.54 -6.57
N LEU A 50 -6.94 9.25 -6.62
CA LEU A 50 -8.29 8.69 -6.58
C LEU A 50 -8.43 7.89 -5.30
N ALA A 51 -9.65 7.75 -4.75
CA ALA A 51 -9.80 7.03 -3.48
C ALA A 51 -11.00 6.06 -3.47
N LEU A 52 -10.85 4.98 -2.70
CA LEU A 52 -11.95 4.13 -2.24
C LEU A 52 -11.96 4.12 -0.71
N ASP A 53 -13.13 4.32 -0.12
CA ASP A 53 -13.29 4.24 1.34
C ASP A 53 -14.73 3.90 1.71
N ARG A 54 -15.01 3.53 2.96
CA ARG A 54 -16.36 3.36 3.50
C ARG A 54 -17.08 4.69 3.73
N VAL A 55 -16.34 5.78 3.75
CA VAL A 55 -16.85 7.14 3.95
C VAL A 55 -16.32 8.05 2.84
N PRO A 56 -16.99 9.18 2.58
CA PRO A 56 -16.51 10.15 1.59
C PRO A 56 -15.07 10.62 1.85
N VAL A 57 -14.33 10.90 0.79
CA VAL A 57 -12.96 11.41 0.83
C VAL A 57 -12.91 12.79 0.21
N ASP A 58 -12.70 13.81 1.03
CA ASP A 58 -12.73 15.19 0.56
C ASP A 58 -11.62 15.55 -0.42
N GLY A 59 -11.98 16.32 -1.43
CA GLY A 59 -11.05 16.98 -2.34
C GLY A 59 -10.38 16.08 -3.37
N VAL A 60 -10.82 14.83 -3.53
CA VAL A 60 -10.38 13.90 -4.59
C VAL A 60 -11.56 13.13 -5.17
N PRO A 61 -11.52 12.71 -6.45
CA PRO A 61 -12.49 11.75 -6.98
C PRO A 61 -12.45 10.46 -6.15
N HIS A 62 -13.61 9.99 -5.72
CA HIS A 62 -13.70 8.81 -4.86
C HIS A 62 -15.00 8.04 -5.07
N GLU A 63 -15.02 6.79 -4.63
CA GLU A 63 -16.20 5.96 -4.49
C GLU A 63 -16.33 5.48 -3.04
N VAL A 64 -17.56 5.50 -2.54
CA VAL A 64 -17.87 4.98 -1.20
C VAL A 64 -18.24 3.51 -1.33
N VAL A 65 -17.41 2.63 -0.73
CA VAL A 65 -17.57 1.18 -0.85
C VAL A 65 -16.98 0.44 0.36
N ASP A 66 -17.66 -0.62 0.82
CA ASP A 66 -17.07 -1.59 1.76
C ASP A 66 -16.28 -2.64 0.96
N LEU A 67 -14.98 -2.71 1.17
CA LEU A 67 -14.09 -3.62 0.45
C LEU A 67 -14.32 -5.09 0.78
N SER A 68 -15.08 -5.42 1.82
CA SER A 68 -15.50 -6.80 2.10
C SER A 68 -16.49 -7.34 1.05
N ASP A 69 -17.23 -6.44 0.37
CA ASP A 69 -17.96 -6.77 -0.85
C ASP A 69 -17.03 -6.64 -2.07
N THR A 70 -16.42 -7.76 -2.43
CA THR A 70 -15.38 -7.76 -3.47
C THR A 70 -15.91 -7.40 -4.86
N ARG A 71 -17.20 -7.65 -5.16
CA ARG A 71 -17.78 -7.27 -6.46
C ARG A 71 -18.07 -5.79 -6.52
N ALA A 72 -18.66 -5.24 -5.45
CA ALA A 72 -18.84 -3.80 -5.32
C ALA A 72 -17.50 -3.04 -5.36
N ALA A 73 -16.44 -3.60 -4.75
CA ALA A 73 -15.09 -3.03 -4.79
C ALA A 73 -14.54 -2.98 -6.23
N GLU A 74 -14.66 -4.06 -7.01
CA GLU A 74 -14.24 -4.07 -8.41
C GLU A 74 -14.98 -3.03 -9.26
N ASP A 75 -16.29 -2.93 -9.07
CA ASP A 75 -17.11 -1.96 -9.80
C ASP A 75 -16.77 -0.53 -9.40
N ALA A 76 -16.50 -0.27 -8.12
CA ALA A 76 -16.06 1.04 -7.62
C ALA A 76 -14.70 1.45 -8.22
N VAL A 77 -13.74 0.51 -8.36
CA VAL A 77 -12.47 0.77 -9.05
C VAL A 77 -12.73 1.23 -10.48
N ARG A 78 -13.54 0.51 -11.24
CA ARG A 78 -13.86 0.86 -12.64
C ARG A 78 -14.50 2.24 -12.70
N ARG A 79 -15.54 2.49 -11.89
CA ARG A 79 -16.24 3.78 -11.91
C ARG A 79 -15.31 4.96 -11.59
N VAL A 80 -14.48 4.86 -10.54
CA VAL A 80 -13.62 5.99 -10.16
C VAL A 80 -12.50 6.23 -11.17
N VAL A 81 -11.93 5.17 -11.76
CA VAL A 81 -10.89 5.32 -12.77
C VAL A 81 -11.44 5.83 -14.09
N ASP A 82 -12.54 5.26 -14.58
CA ASP A 82 -13.19 5.70 -15.83
C ASP A 82 -13.71 7.14 -15.72
N GLY A 83 -14.36 7.48 -14.59
CA GLY A 83 -14.79 8.85 -14.28
C GLY A 83 -13.64 9.86 -14.18
N ALA A 84 -12.43 9.37 -13.94
CA ALA A 84 -11.20 10.16 -13.91
C ALA A 84 -10.45 10.21 -15.26
N GLY A 85 -10.99 9.66 -16.33
CA GLY A 85 -10.41 9.66 -17.67
C GLY A 85 -9.73 8.35 -18.08
N GLY A 86 -9.92 7.26 -17.32
CA GLY A 86 -9.50 5.90 -17.67
C GLY A 86 -8.00 5.63 -17.61
N THR A 87 -7.21 6.52 -16.98
CA THR A 87 -5.77 6.34 -16.78
C THR A 87 -5.46 6.03 -15.32
N LEU A 88 -4.64 5.04 -15.08
CA LEU A 88 -4.17 4.66 -13.75
C LEU A 88 -2.70 4.25 -13.83
N ASP A 89 -1.84 4.93 -13.07
CA ASP A 89 -0.40 4.69 -13.02
C ASP A 89 0.02 3.88 -11.80
N ALA A 90 -0.77 3.94 -10.71
CA ALA A 90 -0.52 3.09 -9.56
C ALA A 90 -1.79 2.79 -8.76
N VAL A 91 -1.76 1.68 -8.01
CA VAL A 91 -2.73 1.36 -6.97
C VAL A 91 -2.02 1.10 -5.65
N VAL A 92 -2.51 1.71 -4.57
CA VAL A 92 -2.03 1.51 -3.19
C VAL A 92 -3.17 0.94 -2.35
N THR A 93 -3.04 -0.32 -1.89
CA THR A 93 -4.07 -0.98 -1.09
C THR A 93 -3.83 -0.74 0.41
N ALA A 94 -4.11 0.49 0.88
CA ALA A 94 -3.85 0.91 2.25
C ALA A 94 -5.03 0.68 3.22
N ALA A 95 -6.19 0.27 2.74
CA ALA A 95 -7.31 -0.09 3.59
C ALA A 95 -6.97 -1.30 4.46
N GLY A 96 -7.36 -1.24 5.72
CA GLY A 96 -7.20 -2.33 6.66
C GLY A 96 -8.07 -2.16 7.88
N TRP A 97 -8.52 -3.28 8.45
CA TRP A 97 -9.38 -3.31 9.63
C TRP A 97 -9.03 -4.50 10.51
N ASP A 98 -9.22 -4.34 11.81
CA ASP A 98 -8.93 -5.37 12.80
C ASP A 98 -9.77 -5.19 14.07
N VAL A 99 -10.15 -6.31 14.65
CA VAL A 99 -10.78 -6.41 15.97
C VAL A 99 -10.03 -7.53 16.72
N PRO A 100 -9.01 -7.19 17.51
CA PRO A 100 -8.26 -8.19 18.25
C PRO A 100 -9.11 -8.82 19.34
N ALA A 101 -9.09 -10.16 19.39
CA ALA A 101 -9.73 -10.97 20.41
C ALA A 101 -9.22 -12.41 20.35
N PRO A 102 -9.29 -13.19 21.45
CA PRO A 102 -9.09 -14.63 21.38
C PRO A 102 -10.01 -15.28 20.36
N LEU A 103 -9.51 -16.27 19.60
CA LEU A 103 -10.28 -16.91 18.53
C LEU A 103 -11.67 -17.40 18.97
N GLY A 104 -11.78 -17.94 20.19
CA GLY A 104 -13.06 -18.41 20.72
C GLY A 104 -14.02 -17.30 21.18
N ALA A 105 -13.57 -16.04 21.26
CA ALA A 105 -14.38 -14.88 21.64
C ALA A 105 -14.74 -13.99 20.45
N LEU A 106 -14.02 -14.10 19.33
CA LEU A 106 -14.32 -13.36 18.10
C LEU A 106 -15.40 -14.10 17.33
N ASP A 107 -16.52 -13.42 17.02
CA ASP A 107 -17.56 -14.03 16.19
C ASP A 107 -17.08 -14.25 14.75
N GLY A 108 -17.66 -15.28 14.08
CA GLY A 108 -17.23 -15.69 12.75
C GLY A 108 -17.42 -14.60 11.69
N ALA A 109 -18.49 -13.80 11.77
CA ALA A 109 -18.76 -12.74 10.79
C ALA A 109 -17.71 -11.62 10.88
N THR A 110 -17.29 -11.26 12.09
CA THR A 110 -16.18 -10.31 12.30
C THR A 110 -14.86 -10.88 11.79
N TRP A 111 -14.55 -12.17 12.07
CA TRP A 111 -13.36 -12.83 11.56
C TRP A 111 -13.33 -12.82 10.03
N ASP A 112 -14.43 -13.22 9.38
CA ASP A 112 -14.57 -13.23 7.92
C ASP A 112 -14.44 -11.82 7.33
N LYS A 113 -15.01 -10.82 7.99
CA LYS A 113 -14.93 -9.42 7.55
C LYS A 113 -13.49 -8.88 7.59
N ILE A 114 -12.70 -9.23 8.60
CA ILE A 114 -11.28 -8.83 8.66
C ILE A 114 -10.52 -9.39 7.44
N VAL A 115 -10.69 -10.67 7.14
CA VAL A 115 -10.07 -11.29 5.96
C VAL A 115 -10.66 -10.70 4.67
N GLY A 116 -11.96 -10.48 4.64
CA GLY A 116 -12.69 -9.86 3.54
C GLY A 116 -12.11 -8.51 3.14
N VAL A 117 -11.96 -7.60 4.10
CA VAL A 117 -11.40 -6.26 3.85
C VAL A 117 -9.92 -6.32 3.50
N ASN A 118 -9.12 -6.99 4.34
CA ASN A 118 -7.65 -6.87 4.27
C ASN A 118 -7.04 -7.66 3.11
N LEU A 119 -7.58 -8.83 2.79
CA LEU A 119 -7.05 -9.74 1.77
C LEU A 119 -7.91 -9.77 0.51
N LEU A 120 -9.18 -10.13 0.65
CA LEU A 120 -10.05 -10.30 -0.53
C LEU A 120 -10.34 -8.95 -1.21
N GLY A 121 -10.56 -7.89 -0.43
CA GLY A 121 -10.70 -6.51 -0.92
C GLY A 121 -9.43 -5.99 -1.61
N THR A 122 -8.25 -6.31 -1.07
CA THR A 122 -6.97 -6.03 -1.72
C THR A 122 -6.89 -6.73 -3.09
N ALA A 123 -7.17 -8.04 -3.14
CA ALA A 123 -7.12 -8.81 -4.38
C ALA A 123 -8.15 -8.32 -5.41
N ALA A 124 -9.37 -7.99 -4.98
CA ALA A 124 -10.42 -7.46 -5.84
C ALA A 124 -10.03 -6.09 -6.43
N THR A 125 -9.52 -5.19 -5.59
CA THR A 125 -9.03 -3.87 -6.02
C THR A 125 -7.93 -4.00 -7.08
N VAL A 126 -6.92 -4.83 -6.82
CA VAL A 126 -5.81 -5.06 -7.76
C VAL A 126 -6.32 -5.67 -9.06
N ARG A 127 -7.17 -6.71 -9.00
CA ARG A 127 -7.71 -7.37 -10.19
C ARG A 127 -8.47 -6.41 -11.10
N ALA A 128 -9.29 -5.51 -10.54
CA ALA A 128 -10.02 -4.51 -11.32
C ALA A 128 -9.11 -3.40 -11.86
N ALA A 129 -8.00 -3.08 -11.16
CA ALA A 129 -7.02 -2.08 -11.60
C ALA A 129 -6.08 -2.60 -12.70
N LEU A 130 -5.82 -3.92 -12.77
CA LEU A 130 -4.83 -4.51 -13.69
C LEU A 130 -4.95 -4.06 -15.15
N PRO A 131 -6.15 -4.05 -15.79
CA PRO A 131 -6.24 -3.64 -17.20
C PRO A 131 -5.78 -2.20 -17.46
N TYR A 132 -5.91 -1.32 -16.48
CA TYR A 132 -5.42 0.06 -16.56
C TYR A 132 -3.92 0.11 -16.33
N LEU A 133 -3.41 -0.58 -15.33
CA LEU A 133 -1.98 -0.63 -14.99
C LEU A 133 -1.14 -1.29 -16.08
N GLU A 134 -1.66 -2.30 -16.78
CA GLU A 134 -0.96 -2.92 -17.91
C GLU A 134 -0.79 -1.95 -19.07
N ARG A 135 -1.78 -1.07 -19.32
CA ARG A 135 -1.68 -0.04 -20.38
C ARG A 135 -0.68 1.06 -20.05
N SER A 136 -0.52 1.40 -18.76
CA SER A 136 0.39 2.46 -18.31
C SER A 136 1.78 1.94 -17.91
N HIS A 137 2.00 0.63 -17.90
CA HIS A 137 3.16 0.01 -17.23
C HIS A 137 3.31 0.52 -15.79
N GLY A 138 2.17 0.51 -15.09
CA GLY A 138 2.04 1.09 -13.76
C GLY A 138 2.54 0.19 -12.63
N THR A 139 2.17 0.54 -11.38
CA THR A 139 2.66 -0.15 -10.19
C THR A 139 1.52 -0.51 -9.25
N VAL A 140 1.55 -1.73 -8.72
CA VAL A 140 0.77 -2.18 -7.57
C VAL A 140 1.62 -2.05 -6.32
N LEU A 141 1.12 -1.38 -5.27
CA LEU A 141 1.73 -1.38 -3.95
C LEU A 141 0.72 -1.93 -2.94
N THR A 142 1.06 -3.07 -2.35
CA THR A 142 0.25 -3.71 -1.31
C THR A 142 0.80 -3.42 0.07
N VAL A 143 -0.09 -3.33 1.07
CA VAL A 143 0.29 -3.04 2.45
C VAL A 143 0.08 -4.26 3.34
N GLY A 144 1.19 -4.88 3.72
CA GLY A 144 1.27 -5.91 4.75
C GLY A 144 1.24 -5.33 6.18
N SER A 145 2.03 -5.90 7.06
CA SER A 145 2.23 -5.49 8.46
C SER A 145 3.46 -6.22 9.02
N THR A 146 4.06 -5.77 10.11
CA THR A 146 4.97 -6.61 10.92
C THR A 146 4.30 -7.94 11.32
N LEU A 147 2.98 -7.93 11.50
CA LEU A 147 2.16 -9.12 11.75
C LEU A 147 1.93 -10.01 10.50
N SER A 148 2.52 -9.65 9.37
CA SER A 148 2.68 -10.56 8.21
C SER A 148 3.91 -11.46 8.33
N LEU A 149 4.82 -11.15 9.25
CA LEU A 149 6.10 -11.84 9.45
C LEU A 149 6.10 -12.68 10.72
N LYS A 150 5.22 -12.33 11.67
CA LYS A 150 5.15 -12.95 12.99
C LYS A 150 3.70 -13.03 13.46
N GLY A 151 3.27 -14.23 13.83
CA GLY A 151 1.96 -14.45 14.45
C GLY A 151 1.92 -13.90 15.88
N VAL A 152 0.78 -13.31 16.26
CA VAL A 152 0.53 -12.79 17.60
C VAL A 152 -0.81 -13.34 18.09
N GLY A 153 -0.90 -13.67 19.40
CA GLY A 153 -2.16 -14.06 20.03
C GLY A 153 -3.23 -12.97 19.85
N ASP A 154 -4.49 -13.36 19.93
CA ASP A 154 -5.66 -12.49 19.82
C ASP A 154 -5.79 -11.71 18.49
N ALA A 155 -4.99 -12.07 17.48
CA ALA A 155 -4.97 -11.43 16.15
C ALA A 155 -5.03 -12.46 15.00
N THR A 156 -5.72 -13.60 15.19
CA THR A 156 -5.71 -14.69 14.22
C THR A 156 -6.22 -14.28 12.84
N ALA A 157 -7.32 -13.54 12.76
CA ALA A 157 -7.88 -13.06 11.50
C ALA A 157 -6.95 -12.04 10.81
N TYR A 158 -6.42 -11.09 11.60
CA TYR A 158 -5.51 -10.08 11.08
C TYR A 158 -4.20 -10.70 10.59
N CYS A 159 -3.55 -11.55 11.38
CA CYS A 159 -2.35 -12.26 10.95
C CYS A 159 -2.62 -13.10 9.70
N ALA A 160 -3.69 -13.90 9.66
CA ALA A 160 -4.04 -14.69 8.49
C ALA A 160 -4.21 -13.80 7.24
N SER A 161 -4.91 -12.67 7.36
CA SER A 161 -5.09 -11.74 6.27
C SER A 161 -3.78 -11.11 5.79
N LYS A 162 -2.89 -10.69 6.71
CA LYS A 162 -1.65 -10.00 6.38
C LYS A 162 -0.55 -10.95 5.87
N PHE A 163 -0.46 -12.18 6.38
CA PHE A 163 0.34 -13.25 5.76
C PHE A 163 -0.19 -13.58 4.35
N GLY A 164 -1.52 -13.62 4.18
CA GLY A 164 -2.15 -13.80 2.87
C GLY A 164 -1.79 -12.68 1.88
N VAL A 165 -1.72 -11.42 2.31
CA VAL A 165 -1.27 -10.30 1.48
C VAL A 165 0.17 -10.49 1.02
N VAL A 166 1.08 -10.98 1.87
CA VAL A 166 2.47 -11.27 1.46
C VAL A 166 2.49 -12.33 0.36
N GLY A 167 1.86 -13.49 0.59
CA GLY A 167 1.81 -14.56 -0.42
C GLY A 167 1.15 -14.12 -1.73
N PHE A 168 0.05 -13.35 -1.65
CA PHE A 168 -0.60 -12.75 -2.82
C PHE A 168 0.36 -11.84 -3.58
N THR A 169 1.10 -10.98 -2.87
CA THR A 169 2.01 -10.02 -3.50
C THR A 169 3.19 -10.71 -4.17
N GLU A 170 3.80 -11.69 -3.52
CA GLU A 170 4.90 -12.47 -4.09
C GLU A 170 4.49 -13.22 -5.36
N ALA A 171 3.31 -13.86 -5.35
CA ALA A 171 2.76 -14.51 -6.51
C ALA A 171 2.51 -13.50 -7.65
N LEU A 172 1.95 -12.33 -7.33
CA LEU A 172 1.68 -11.27 -8.29
C LEU A 172 2.98 -10.68 -8.88
N GLN A 173 4.05 -10.56 -8.08
CA GLN A 173 5.39 -10.16 -8.56
C GLN A 173 5.94 -11.12 -9.63
N ALA A 174 5.71 -12.41 -9.45
CA ALA A 174 6.13 -13.42 -10.42
C ALA A 174 5.26 -13.37 -11.69
N GLU A 175 3.94 -13.26 -11.52
CA GLU A 175 2.96 -13.25 -12.61
C GLU A 175 3.09 -12.03 -13.52
N LEU A 176 3.30 -10.83 -12.95
CA LEU A 176 3.31 -9.55 -13.67
C LEU A 176 4.70 -9.08 -14.11
N ARG A 177 5.72 -9.91 -13.93
CA ARG A 177 7.11 -9.54 -14.24
C ARG A 177 7.26 -8.92 -15.63
N GLY A 178 7.85 -7.69 -15.66
CA GLY A 178 8.08 -6.93 -16.88
C GLY A 178 6.86 -6.28 -17.51
N ARG A 179 5.67 -6.41 -16.89
CA ARG A 179 4.42 -5.78 -17.34
C ARG A 179 3.94 -4.69 -16.39
N VAL A 180 3.84 -5.01 -15.11
CA VAL A 180 3.40 -4.12 -14.04
C VAL A 180 4.36 -4.27 -12.86
N GLY A 181 4.82 -3.16 -12.30
CA GLY A 181 5.63 -3.17 -11.07
C GLY A 181 4.80 -3.64 -9.88
N VAL A 182 5.40 -4.41 -8.97
CA VAL A 182 4.70 -4.87 -7.75
C VAL A 182 5.59 -4.71 -6.54
N THR A 183 5.13 -3.92 -5.57
CA THR A 183 5.85 -3.61 -4.32
C THR A 183 5.05 -4.10 -3.11
N LEU A 184 5.71 -4.77 -2.20
CA LEU A 184 5.20 -5.07 -0.86
C LEU A 184 5.70 -4.02 0.13
N LEU A 185 4.79 -3.36 0.85
CA LEU A 185 5.14 -2.54 2.00
C LEU A 185 4.81 -3.30 3.30
N ILE A 186 5.75 -3.37 4.21
CA ILE A 186 5.58 -3.93 5.56
C ILE A 186 5.80 -2.80 6.57
N PRO A 187 4.73 -2.11 6.99
CA PRO A 187 4.83 -1.07 8.01
C PRO A 187 4.76 -1.68 9.42
N GLY A 188 5.41 -1.01 10.37
CA GLY A 188 5.17 -1.19 11.80
C GLY A 188 3.94 -0.40 12.28
N GLY A 189 3.80 -0.26 13.60
CA GLY A 189 2.76 0.54 14.21
C GLY A 189 2.83 2.01 13.77
N MET A 190 1.66 2.59 13.43
CA MET A 190 1.56 3.99 13.01
C MET A 190 0.57 4.75 13.90
N SER A 191 0.83 6.03 14.15
CA SER A 191 -0.06 6.92 14.89
C SER A 191 -1.27 7.30 14.05
N THR A 192 -2.30 6.45 14.07
CA THR A 192 -3.53 6.60 13.28
C THR A 192 -4.74 6.17 14.09
N ALA A 193 -5.94 6.49 13.62
CA ALA A 193 -7.21 6.05 14.22
C ALA A 193 -7.44 4.52 14.15
N PHE A 194 -6.53 3.75 13.57
CA PHE A 194 -6.63 2.29 13.45
C PHE A 194 -6.80 1.57 14.80
N PHE A 195 -6.31 2.18 15.88
CA PHE A 195 -6.36 1.63 17.23
C PHE A 195 -7.51 2.18 18.07
N ASP A 196 -8.24 3.21 17.59
CA ASP A 196 -9.15 3.98 18.43
C ASP A 196 -10.36 3.18 18.94
N GLU A 197 -10.89 2.28 18.09
CA GLU A 197 -12.05 1.44 18.40
C GLU A 197 -11.70 0.13 19.12
N ARG A 198 -10.41 -0.15 19.39
CA ARG A 198 -9.98 -1.37 20.07
C ARG A 198 -10.28 -1.30 21.57
N ASP A 199 -10.49 -2.47 22.15
CA ASP A 199 -10.48 -2.62 23.62
C ASP A 199 -9.16 -2.04 24.18
N PRO A 200 -9.19 -1.33 25.33
CA PRO A 200 -8.02 -0.69 25.92
C PRO A 200 -6.79 -1.58 26.06
N GLN A 201 -6.97 -2.88 26.34
CA GLN A 201 -5.86 -3.85 26.45
C GLN A 201 -5.09 -4.06 25.14
N TYR A 202 -5.71 -3.76 23.99
CA TYR A 202 -5.12 -3.92 22.65
C TYR A 202 -4.71 -2.58 22.02
N LYS A 203 -4.85 -1.47 22.75
CA LYS A 203 -4.34 -0.18 22.30
C LYS A 203 -2.85 -0.06 22.58
N PRO A 204 -2.11 0.66 21.74
CA PRO A 204 -0.73 1.02 22.08
C PRO A 204 -0.67 1.71 23.44
N GLY A 205 0.30 1.32 24.26
CA GLY A 205 0.52 1.98 25.56
C GLY A 205 0.92 3.46 25.39
N PRO A 206 0.88 4.24 26.49
CA PRO A 206 1.17 5.68 26.43
C PRO A 206 2.60 5.99 25.94
N ASP A 207 3.53 5.06 26.13
CA ASP A 207 4.92 5.19 25.72
C ASP A 207 5.24 4.52 24.38
N ALA A 208 4.22 4.09 23.64
CA ALA A 208 4.39 3.43 22.37
C ALA A 208 4.97 4.38 21.31
N LEU A 209 6.11 4.03 20.76
CA LEU A 209 6.80 4.80 19.73
C LEU A 209 6.25 4.39 18.35
N LEU A 210 5.16 5.03 17.94
CA LEU A 210 4.50 4.79 16.66
C LEU A 210 5.10 5.71 15.57
N ASN A 211 5.18 5.19 14.34
CA ASN A 211 5.62 5.99 13.20
C ASN A 211 4.52 6.97 12.76
N ASP A 212 4.92 8.14 12.26
CA ASP A 212 3.98 9.04 11.59
C ASP A 212 3.58 8.43 10.23
N PRO A 213 2.28 8.30 9.92
CA PRO A 213 1.84 7.82 8.61
C PRO A 213 2.36 8.66 7.44
N ALA A 214 2.74 9.92 7.64
CA ALA A 214 3.35 10.76 6.62
C ALA A 214 4.75 10.25 6.21
N ASN A 215 5.54 9.71 7.15
CA ASN A 215 6.85 9.11 6.84
C ASN A 215 6.70 7.85 5.99
N VAL A 216 5.69 7.03 6.32
CA VAL A 216 5.38 5.82 5.55
C VAL A 216 4.85 6.19 4.16
N ALA A 217 4.00 7.21 4.06
CA ALA A 217 3.50 7.71 2.78
C ALA A 217 4.61 8.28 1.88
N ALA A 218 5.60 8.96 2.45
CA ALA A 218 6.78 9.43 1.72
C ALA A 218 7.60 8.25 1.14
N THR A 219 7.71 7.15 1.90
CA THR A 219 8.39 5.93 1.42
C THR A 219 7.58 5.25 0.30
N ILE A 220 6.24 5.25 0.39
CA ILE A 220 5.37 4.79 -0.70
C ILE A 220 5.60 5.64 -1.96
N LEU A 221 5.58 6.97 -1.81
CA LEU A 221 5.80 7.88 -2.93
C LEU A 221 7.17 7.63 -3.59
N PHE A 222 8.21 7.43 -2.78
CA PHE A 222 9.53 7.06 -3.29
C PHE A 222 9.48 5.79 -4.14
N ALA A 223 8.74 4.75 -3.72
CA ALA A 223 8.60 3.53 -4.51
C ALA A 223 7.86 3.76 -5.83
N LEU A 224 6.82 4.60 -5.82
CA LEU A 224 6.01 4.87 -7.00
C LEU A 224 6.71 5.77 -8.04
N THR A 225 7.71 6.55 -7.62
CA THR A 225 8.39 7.54 -8.47
C THR A 225 9.75 7.07 -9.00
N GLN A 226 10.04 5.77 -8.92
CA GLN A 226 11.27 5.22 -9.48
C GLN A 226 11.28 5.31 -11.01
N PRO A 227 12.45 5.45 -11.63
CA PRO A 227 12.55 5.49 -13.09
C PRO A 227 12.08 4.14 -13.72
N PRO A 228 11.62 4.16 -14.97
CA PRO A 228 11.21 2.94 -15.68
C PRO A 228 12.28 1.83 -15.62
N GLY A 229 11.87 0.63 -15.30
CA GLY A 229 12.77 -0.53 -15.15
C GLY A 229 13.44 -0.66 -13.78
N CYS A 230 13.28 0.33 -12.89
CA CYS A 230 13.69 0.24 -11.49
C CYS A 230 12.48 -0.05 -10.60
N GLU A 231 12.40 -1.26 -10.07
CA GLU A 231 11.29 -1.67 -9.22
C GLU A 231 11.77 -1.94 -7.79
N ILE A 232 11.06 -1.42 -6.82
CA ILE A 232 11.25 -1.77 -5.42
C ILE A 232 10.32 -2.95 -5.10
N LYS A 233 10.89 -4.09 -4.72
CA LYS A 233 10.12 -5.31 -4.48
C LYS A 233 9.52 -5.35 -3.08
N GLU A 234 10.25 -4.87 -2.08
CA GLU A 234 9.82 -4.84 -0.70
C GLU A 234 10.37 -3.62 0.03
N LEU A 235 9.55 -3.05 0.90
CA LEU A 235 9.91 -1.98 1.84
C LEU A 235 9.46 -2.35 3.24
N ARG A 236 10.33 -2.26 4.23
CA ARG A 236 10.02 -2.41 5.64
C ARG A 236 10.25 -1.08 6.33
N VAL A 237 9.18 -0.49 6.87
CA VAL A 237 9.19 0.88 7.41
C VAL A 237 8.52 0.89 8.77
N MET A 238 9.32 1.12 9.81
CA MET A 238 8.84 1.10 11.18
C MET A 238 9.65 2.06 12.04
N HIS A 239 9.18 2.32 13.24
CA HIS A 239 10.00 3.02 14.24
C HIS A 239 11.21 2.15 14.61
N GLY A 240 12.37 2.77 14.89
CA GLY A 240 13.60 2.03 15.21
C GLY A 240 13.51 1.13 16.44
N SER A 241 12.50 1.33 17.29
CA SER A 241 12.21 0.52 18.49
C SER A 241 10.95 -0.32 18.33
N GLU A 242 10.54 -0.68 17.11
CA GLU A 242 9.30 -1.44 16.85
C GLU A 242 9.35 -2.84 17.46
N PRO A 243 8.52 -3.15 18.50
CA PRO A 243 8.61 -4.41 19.22
C PRO A 243 7.97 -5.58 18.47
N SER A 244 7.12 -5.31 17.48
CA SER A 244 6.44 -6.36 16.70
C SER A 244 7.29 -6.84 15.51
N TYR A 245 8.42 -6.19 15.24
CA TYR A 245 9.34 -6.66 14.22
C TYR A 245 10.18 -7.83 14.73
N PRO A 246 10.30 -8.94 13.96
CA PRO A 246 11.11 -10.12 14.35
C PRO A 246 12.60 -9.81 14.43
#